data_c98e9478143611e8492aafe92cbd0dd4
#
_entry.id   c98e9478143611e8492aafe92cbd0dd4
#
_cell.length_a   1.000
_cell.length_b   1.000
_cell.length_c   1.000
_cell.angle_alpha   90.00
_cell.angle_beta   90.00
_cell.angle_gamma   90.00
#
_symmetry.space_group_name_H-M   'P 1'
#
loop_
_entity.id
_entity.type
_entity.pdbx_description
1 polymer ?
#
loop_
_entity_poly.entity_id
_entity_poly.type
_entity_poly.pdbx_seq_one_letter_code
_entity_poly.pdbx_strand_id
1 'polypeptide(L)'
;MLYALLIGGCGGSAPSPRGVTSSAQSSEASAQQLRPQITAEGSCVQVEVIAHGADQGLMCATVALAKGLTILDLTDTWTPTLFAPTAAGQVPSFHDRYLQLANERDAADHPIEGEDALDELYGVVPALAIVRARLADEPRHACHAAIDPAPILALDKTLSQDSKQDVALADQARVVFATQLDREKIRRKLSDPTPLATDPRWQDKYARWQKLDAQHTALVTAERELHCEGWLSDKDTDGSFTWRTGNAIEMFQRRNFLLPTERLDPDTRDAMQTSSRELDFRLALRVLRERVVDATGIIEDGTASSGPLPVLGRMLDPAAMRAARGGRDPMPNGAPDLVSPMTEAAATQLGWTGPEEVRAFLANHPAGGRVAVLLPPVPAYHAPHMELSAEIDRGDVFYDEQPPPFRRIVKHRPSLVLYADDHGTRRALVRWPTTIGGWADQRLADGSLVQRWKESDVGPRVWRDVIAGPTWLAPKTTPDRELVKNLWNGHWALKTEELGPGPHSAYGMVLLEHLQVFGLKDGGERLDDNGIGTHGSASVTSIVNGTSHGCHRLYNQLAVRLGDFLLRHRNHVVKGELPVQYRRFVRHNDEAFKAKIDTRGFAYELTPPVAVNVLKGNILSRRKVPPRALAPARP
;
A
#
# COMPACT_ATOMS: atom_id res chain seq x y z
N MET A 1 7.21 -19.07 -10.51
CA MET A 1 8.32 -18.88 -9.56
C MET A 1 7.71 -18.67 -8.19
N LEU A 2 8.07 -19.48 -7.21
CA LEU A 2 7.64 -19.26 -5.83
C LEU A 2 8.25 -17.92 -5.39
N TYR A 3 7.42 -16.88 -5.23
CA TYR A 3 7.78 -15.77 -4.37
C TYR A 3 7.94 -16.34 -2.96
N ALA A 4 9.18 -16.51 -2.57
CA ALA A 4 9.49 -16.78 -1.17
C ALA A 4 8.95 -15.59 -0.38
N LEU A 5 8.00 -15.84 0.50
CA LEU A 5 7.48 -14.89 1.47
C LEU A 5 8.65 -14.08 2.05
N LEU A 6 8.74 -12.83 1.64
CA LEU A 6 9.67 -11.84 2.17
C LEU A 6 9.28 -11.57 3.63
N ILE A 7 9.92 -12.28 4.53
CA ILE A 7 9.74 -12.11 5.97
C ILE A 7 10.94 -11.31 6.47
N GLY A 8 10.93 -9.99 6.20
CA GLY A 8 11.88 -9.05 6.82
C GLY A 8 11.66 -9.00 8.34
N GLY A 9 12.71 -9.18 9.12
CA GLY A 9 12.61 -9.27 10.58
C GLY A 9 12.71 -7.90 11.25
N CYS A 10 11.78 -7.60 12.14
CA CYS A 10 11.99 -6.65 13.22
C CYS A 10 12.69 -7.40 14.38
N GLY A 11 13.81 -6.95 14.78
CA GLY A 11 14.52 -7.50 15.92
C GLY A 11 16.04 -7.38 15.79
N GLY A 12 16.57 -6.31 16.28
CA GLY A 12 18.00 -6.11 16.46
C GLY A 12 18.22 -4.88 17.32
N SER A 13 18.72 -5.10 18.53
CA SER A 13 19.23 -4.03 19.37
C SER A 13 20.43 -3.40 18.69
N ALA A 14 20.32 -2.15 18.28
CA ALA A 14 21.47 -1.32 17.97
C ALA A 14 22.24 -1.02 19.26
N PRO A 15 23.57 -0.93 19.25
CA PRO A 15 24.30 -0.48 20.44
C PRO A 15 23.93 0.98 20.74
N SER A 16 23.52 1.25 21.97
CA SER A 16 23.18 2.57 22.51
C SER A 16 24.31 3.57 22.22
N PRO A 17 24.04 4.75 21.68
CA PRO A 17 24.99 5.85 21.69
C PRO A 17 25.12 6.38 23.12
N ARG A 18 26.36 6.56 23.57
CA ARG A 18 26.71 7.21 24.85
C ARG A 18 26.11 8.60 24.91
N GLY A 19 25.51 8.93 26.05
CA GLY A 19 24.84 10.19 26.30
C GLY A 19 25.73 11.41 26.01
N VAL A 20 25.18 12.27 25.18
CA VAL A 20 25.64 13.66 25.03
C VAL A 20 24.58 14.52 25.70
N THR A 21 24.91 15.10 26.84
CA THR A 21 24.13 16.14 27.50
C THR A 21 24.19 17.39 26.64
N SER A 22 23.13 17.73 25.93
CA SER A 22 22.97 19.03 25.30
C SER A 22 21.88 19.80 26.03
N SER A 23 22.26 20.97 26.52
CA SER A 23 21.39 21.98 27.11
C SER A 23 20.30 22.39 26.13
N ALA A 24 19.06 22.11 26.46
CA ALA A 24 17.89 22.54 25.71
C ALA A 24 17.70 24.05 25.87
N GLN A 25 17.93 24.79 24.78
CA GLN A 25 17.27 26.09 24.59
C GLN A 25 15.88 25.78 24.00
N SER A 26 14.85 25.96 24.82
CA SER A 26 13.47 25.91 24.41
C SER A 26 13.17 27.11 23.49
N SER A 27 13.11 26.88 22.17
CA SER A 27 12.45 27.79 21.26
C SER A 27 11.02 27.29 21.04
N GLU A 28 10.06 28.10 21.44
CA GLU A 28 8.66 27.96 21.06
C GLU A 28 8.51 28.05 19.54
N ALA A 29 8.69 26.92 18.85
CA ALA A 29 8.31 26.77 17.46
C ALA A 29 6.85 26.35 17.41
N SER A 30 5.99 27.34 17.44
CA SER A 30 4.55 27.22 17.39
C SER A 30 4.03 26.50 16.15
N ALA A 31 2.87 25.89 16.29
CA ALA A 31 2.01 25.19 15.32
C ALA A 31 1.64 25.93 14.02
N GLN A 32 2.48 26.82 13.55
CA GLN A 32 2.32 27.59 12.31
C GLN A 32 2.94 26.93 11.07
N GLN A 33 3.57 25.75 11.21
CA GLN A 33 4.46 25.21 10.18
C GLN A 33 3.77 24.45 9.02
N LEU A 34 2.46 24.26 9.07
CA LEU A 34 1.71 23.59 7.98
C LEU A 34 0.83 24.54 7.16
N ARG A 35 0.99 25.84 7.36
CA ARG A 35 0.41 26.82 6.44
C ARG A 35 1.38 27.02 5.27
N PRO A 36 0.87 27.17 4.01
CA PRO A 36 1.73 27.49 2.88
C PRO A 36 2.64 28.66 3.28
N GLN A 37 3.95 28.51 3.03
CA GLN A 37 4.94 29.52 3.38
C GLN A 37 4.52 30.87 2.80
N ILE A 38 4.04 31.75 3.66
CA ILE A 38 3.85 33.15 3.32
C ILE A 38 5.26 33.75 3.41
N THR A 39 5.86 34.04 2.26
CA THR A 39 7.12 34.78 2.22
C THR A 39 6.89 36.10 2.93
N ALA A 40 7.72 36.38 3.94
CA ALA A 40 7.75 37.69 4.62
C ALA A 40 8.01 38.78 3.57
N GLU A 41 7.24 39.87 3.70
CA GLU A 41 7.29 41.10 2.90
C GLU A 41 6.53 41.08 1.56
N GLY A 42 5.24 41.39 1.61
CA GLY A 42 4.53 42.11 0.54
C GLY A 42 4.06 41.34 -0.69
N SER A 43 4.53 40.15 -0.97
CA SER A 43 4.08 39.38 -2.11
C SER A 43 3.08 38.29 -1.67
N CYS A 44 1.83 38.49 -2.06
CA CYS A 44 0.76 37.49 -1.87
C CYS A 44 0.96 36.31 -2.81
N VAL A 45 1.02 35.09 -2.28
CA VAL A 45 0.92 33.85 -3.10
C VAL A 45 -0.49 33.79 -3.68
N GLN A 46 -0.60 33.91 -4.99
CA GLN A 46 -1.87 33.80 -5.71
C GLN A 46 -2.26 32.34 -5.88
N VAL A 47 -3.52 32.05 -5.63
CA VAL A 47 -4.16 30.75 -5.92
C VAL A 47 -5.40 30.99 -6.78
N GLU A 48 -5.66 30.05 -7.68
CA GLU A 48 -6.87 30.06 -8.49
C GLU A 48 -8.05 29.61 -7.65
N VAL A 49 -9.16 30.33 -7.71
CA VAL A 49 -10.40 29.95 -7.02
C VAL A 49 -11.30 29.23 -7.99
N ILE A 50 -11.68 27.99 -7.68
CA ILE A 50 -12.54 27.17 -8.54
C ILE A 50 -13.84 26.84 -7.79
N ALA A 51 -14.95 27.02 -8.45
CA ALA A 51 -16.28 26.65 -7.95
C ALA A 51 -17.11 25.98 -9.05
N HIS A 52 -17.49 24.73 -8.81
CA HIS A 52 -18.29 23.91 -9.74
C HIS A 52 -17.71 23.88 -11.19
N GLY A 53 -16.39 23.70 -11.28
CA GLY A 53 -15.66 23.65 -12.54
C GLY A 53 -15.41 25.00 -13.21
N ALA A 54 -15.88 26.11 -12.61
CA ALA A 54 -15.68 27.44 -13.15
C ALA A 54 -14.55 28.18 -12.42
N ASP A 55 -13.63 28.77 -13.19
CA ASP A 55 -12.60 29.68 -12.67
C ASP A 55 -13.28 30.98 -12.17
N GLN A 56 -13.03 31.32 -10.90
CA GLN A 56 -13.50 32.55 -10.23
C GLN A 56 -12.41 33.63 -10.17
N GLY A 57 -11.27 33.39 -10.81
CA GLY A 57 -10.11 34.26 -10.80
C GLY A 57 -9.10 33.97 -9.68
N LEU A 58 -8.07 34.80 -9.63
CA LEU A 58 -6.98 34.67 -8.66
C LEU A 58 -7.30 35.37 -7.34
N MET A 59 -6.88 34.75 -6.24
CA MET A 59 -7.00 35.28 -4.89
C MET A 59 -5.73 35.02 -4.09
N CYS A 60 -5.40 35.93 -3.14
CA CYS A 60 -4.36 35.66 -2.17
C CYS A 60 -4.68 34.41 -1.35
N ALA A 61 -3.73 33.49 -1.20
CA ALA A 61 -3.88 32.27 -0.41
C ALA A 61 -4.38 32.56 1.03
N THR A 62 -3.84 33.61 1.67
CA THR A 62 -4.30 34.04 3.01
C THR A 62 -5.75 34.51 3.03
N VAL A 63 -6.19 35.19 1.98
CA VAL A 63 -7.58 35.65 1.85
C VAL A 63 -8.50 34.46 1.58
N ALA A 64 -8.09 33.53 0.73
CA ALA A 64 -8.84 32.30 0.47
C ALA A 64 -9.06 31.49 1.76
N LEU A 65 -8.01 31.26 2.54
CA LEU A 65 -8.11 30.59 3.85
C LEU A 65 -9.01 31.36 4.84
N ALA A 66 -8.90 32.68 4.90
CA ALA A 66 -9.75 33.52 5.76
C ALA A 66 -11.24 33.45 5.35
N LYS A 67 -11.54 33.18 4.08
CA LYS A 67 -12.89 32.92 3.58
C LYS A 67 -13.38 31.48 3.77
N GLY A 68 -12.58 30.61 4.43
CA GLY A 68 -12.93 29.21 4.67
C GLY A 68 -12.72 28.31 3.46
N LEU A 69 -12.00 28.77 2.43
CA LEU A 69 -11.61 27.90 1.31
C LEU A 69 -10.43 26.99 1.70
N THR A 70 -10.38 25.81 1.14
CA THR A 70 -9.27 24.86 1.27
C THR A 70 -8.38 24.97 0.04
N ILE A 71 -7.06 25.06 0.24
CA ILE A 71 -6.09 25.11 -0.85
C ILE A 71 -5.60 23.69 -1.14
N LEU A 72 -5.90 23.20 -2.34
CA LEU A 72 -5.42 21.92 -2.84
C LEU A 72 -4.15 22.16 -3.68
N ASP A 73 -3.10 21.40 -3.41
CA ASP A 73 -1.88 21.40 -4.22
C ASP A 73 -2.02 20.34 -5.33
N LEU A 74 -2.28 20.78 -6.56
CA LEU A 74 -2.42 19.95 -7.74
C LEU A 74 -1.15 19.96 -8.61
N THR A 75 0.00 20.36 -8.07
CA THR A 75 1.27 20.37 -8.80
C THR A 75 1.83 18.95 -8.98
N ASP A 76 2.60 18.75 -10.04
CA ASP A 76 3.31 17.50 -10.30
C ASP A 76 4.56 17.31 -9.39
N THR A 77 4.88 18.34 -8.57
CA THR A 77 5.97 18.33 -7.59
C THR A 77 5.50 18.15 -6.15
N TRP A 78 4.24 17.80 -5.96
CA TRP A 78 3.71 17.53 -4.63
C TRP A 78 4.32 16.26 -4.02
N THR A 79 4.58 16.34 -2.73
CA THR A 79 4.92 15.19 -1.89
C THR A 79 4.09 15.25 -0.61
N PRO A 80 3.82 14.11 0.05
CA PRO A 80 3.32 14.12 1.43
C PRO A 80 4.22 14.99 2.32
N THR A 81 3.63 15.60 3.35
CA THR A 81 4.36 16.45 4.31
C THR A 81 5.62 15.77 4.87
N LEU A 82 5.54 14.47 5.08
CA LEU A 82 6.63 13.64 5.59
C LEU A 82 7.90 13.68 4.72
N PHE A 83 7.76 13.88 3.42
CA PHE A 83 8.84 13.94 2.43
C PHE A 83 9.06 15.36 1.88
N ALA A 84 8.22 16.31 2.25
CA ALA A 84 8.34 17.69 1.81
C ALA A 84 9.54 18.40 2.46
N PRO A 85 10.13 19.42 1.82
CA PRO A 85 11.09 20.30 2.48
C PRO A 85 10.49 20.91 3.74
N THR A 86 11.24 20.90 4.84
CA THR A 86 10.80 21.48 6.11
C THR A 86 10.76 23.01 6.03
N ALA A 87 10.07 23.65 6.99
CA ALA A 87 10.04 25.12 7.07
C ALA A 87 11.43 25.76 7.22
N ALA A 88 12.41 25.01 7.77
CA ALA A 88 13.80 25.44 7.87
C ALA A 88 14.62 25.16 6.60
N GLY A 89 14.01 24.65 5.54
CA GLY A 89 14.66 24.32 4.26
C GLY A 89 15.45 23.01 4.26
N GLN A 90 15.32 22.17 5.29
CA GLN A 90 15.90 20.83 5.26
C GLN A 90 15.06 19.93 4.36
N VAL A 91 15.70 19.17 3.48
CA VAL A 91 15.04 18.26 2.54
C VAL A 91 15.28 16.82 2.99
N PRO A 92 14.22 16.03 3.22
CA PRO A 92 14.38 14.59 3.50
C PRO A 92 15.09 13.87 2.36
N SER A 93 16.02 12.96 2.66
CA SER A 93 16.84 12.26 1.66
C SER A 93 16.04 11.47 0.62
N PHE A 94 14.82 11.06 0.96
CA PHE A 94 13.94 10.34 0.05
C PHE A 94 13.05 11.25 -0.83
N HIS A 95 13.11 12.58 -0.66
CA HIS A 95 12.27 13.55 -1.40
C HIS A 95 12.38 13.40 -2.93
N ASP A 96 13.60 13.49 -3.45
CA ASP A 96 13.82 13.44 -4.90
C ASP A 96 13.41 12.08 -5.48
N ARG A 97 13.71 10.99 -4.75
CA ARG A 97 13.30 9.65 -5.18
C ARG A 97 11.78 9.49 -5.16
N TYR A 98 11.08 10.08 -4.18
CA TYR A 98 9.62 10.10 -4.15
C TYR A 98 9.06 10.77 -5.41
N LEU A 99 9.59 11.94 -5.79
CA LEU A 99 9.16 12.67 -7.00
C LEU A 99 9.44 11.89 -8.28
N GLN A 100 10.60 11.22 -8.38
CA GLN A 100 10.92 10.34 -9.50
C GLN A 100 9.88 9.22 -9.64
N LEU A 101 9.59 8.50 -8.56
CA LEU A 101 8.61 7.42 -8.56
C LEU A 101 7.20 7.94 -8.87
N ALA A 102 6.79 9.07 -8.26
CA ALA A 102 5.48 9.67 -8.49
C ALA A 102 5.27 10.12 -9.96
N ASN A 103 6.33 10.53 -10.64
CA ASN A 103 6.32 10.92 -12.05
C ASN A 103 6.67 9.76 -13.00
N GLU A 104 6.92 8.55 -12.48
CA GLU A 104 7.39 7.39 -13.25
C GLU A 104 8.63 7.73 -14.12
N ARG A 105 9.55 8.56 -13.57
CA ARG A 105 10.76 9.03 -14.25
C ARG A 105 11.98 8.90 -13.33
N ASP A 106 13.11 8.49 -13.90
CA ASP A 106 14.40 8.47 -13.19
C ASP A 106 15.05 9.89 -13.15
N ALA A 107 16.22 10.00 -12.51
CA ALA A 107 16.95 11.25 -12.42
C ALA A 107 17.46 11.81 -13.77
N ALA A 108 17.48 11.00 -14.83
CA ALA A 108 17.84 11.37 -16.18
C ALA A 108 16.61 11.58 -17.09
N ASP A 109 15.43 11.64 -16.50
CA ASP A 109 14.13 11.78 -17.18
C ASP A 109 13.76 10.60 -18.09
N HIS A 110 14.34 9.42 -17.86
CA HIS A 110 13.92 8.20 -18.54
C HIS A 110 12.71 7.58 -17.82
N PRO A 111 11.79 6.93 -18.57
CA PRO A 111 10.71 6.18 -17.95
C PRO A 111 11.22 5.12 -16.98
N ILE A 112 10.62 5.05 -15.79
CA ILE A 112 10.82 3.93 -14.87
C ILE A 112 9.94 2.78 -15.37
N GLU A 113 10.54 1.60 -15.58
CA GLU A 113 9.86 0.42 -16.09
C GLU A 113 9.67 -0.63 -15.00
N GLY A 114 8.76 -1.55 -15.23
CA GLY A 114 8.54 -2.70 -14.36
C GLY A 114 7.81 -2.35 -13.06
N GLU A 115 8.20 -3.02 -11.98
CA GLU A 115 7.50 -2.94 -10.69
C GLU A 115 7.55 -1.56 -10.06
N ASP A 116 8.62 -0.80 -10.28
CA ASP A 116 8.81 0.55 -9.73
C ASP A 116 7.93 1.63 -10.39
N ALA A 117 7.25 1.31 -11.49
CA ALA A 117 6.37 2.25 -12.20
C ALA A 117 4.93 2.32 -11.63
N LEU A 118 4.60 1.58 -10.57
CA LEU A 118 3.23 1.39 -10.10
C LEU A 118 3.15 1.36 -8.56
N ASP A 119 3.69 2.41 -7.93
CA ASP A 119 3.94 2.39 -6.49
C ASP A 119 2.81 2.96 -5.62
N GLU A 120 1.63 3.27 -6.18
CA GLU A 120 0.51 3.85 -5.41
C GLU A 120 0.14 3.02 -4.17
N LEU A 121 0.03 1.70 -4.32
CA LEU A 121 -0.26 0.79 -3.22
C LEU A 121 0.85 0.79 -2.16
N TYR A 122 2.06 1.13 -2.56
CA TYR A 122 3.24 1.19 -1.69
C TYR A 122 3.53 2.60 -1.14
N GLY A 123 2.55 3.52 -1.25
CA GLY A 123 2.59 4.83 -0.60
C GLY A 123 3.19 5.95 -1.43
N VAL A 124 3.45 5.72 -2.70
CA VAL A 124 3.86 6.77 -3.66
C VAL A 124 2.67 7.13 -4.53
N VAL A 125 2.10 8.29 -4.31
CA VAL A 125 0.93 8.76 -5.05
C VAL A 125 1.36 9.26 -6.42
N PRO A 126 0.77 8.76 -7.53
CA PRO A 126 1.13 9.24 -8.87
C PRO A 126 0.95 10.74 -9.02
N ALA A 127 1.84 11.39 -9.76
CA ALA A 127 1.67 12.78 -10.14
C ALA A 127 0.48 12.95 -11.10
N LEU A 128 -0.14 14.13 -11.12
CA LEU A 128 -1.23 14.40 -12.06
C LEU A 128 -0.77 14.37 -13.53
N ALA A 129 0.53 14.53 -13.79
CA ALA A 129 1.13 14.29 -15.10
C ALA A 129 0.84 12.88 -15.63
N ILE A 130 0.90 11.85 -14.77
CA ILE A 130 0.58 10.46 -15.14
C ILE A 130 -0.90 10.33 -15.49
N VAL A 131 -1.79 10.90 -14.66
CA VAL A 131 -3.24 10.91 -14.93
C VAL A 131 -3.54 11.61 -16.26
N ARG A 132 -2.91 12.75 -16.50
CA ARG A 132 -3.04 13.54 -17.75
C ARG A 132 -2.62 12.74 -18.97
N ALA A 133 -1.44 12.11 -18.90
CA ALA A 133 -0.92 11.27 -19.97
C ALA A 133 -1.85 10.10 -20.29
N ARG A 134 -2.36 9.41 -19.26
CA ARG A 134 -3.26 8.27 -19.43
C ARG A 134 -4.61 8.67 -20.04
N LEU A 135 -5.24 9.74 -19.55
CA LEU A 135 -6.51 10.24 -20.10
C LEU A 135 -6.39 10.78 -21.54
N ALA A 136 -5.18 11.17 -21.94
CA ALA A 136 -4.90 11.63 -23.31
C ALA A 136 -4.47 10.52 -24.27
N ASP A 137 -4.25 9.30 -23.79
CA ASP A 137 -3.78 8.16 -24.61
C ASP A 137 -4.92 7.52 -25.41
N GLU A 138 -5.33 8.21 -26.47
CA GLU A 138 -6.39 7.75 -27.37
C GLU A 138 -6.11 6.39 -28.02
N PRO A 139 -4.87 6.06 -28.48
CA PRO A 139 -4.56 4.73 -29.01
C PRO A 139 -4.86 3.61 -28.02
N ARG A 140 -4.47 3.78 -26.74
CA ARG A 140 -4.72 2.81 -25.69
C ARG A 140 -6.23 2.66 -25.42
N HIS A 141 -6.95 3.76 -25.29
CA HIS A 141 -8.41 3.73 -25.11
C HIS A 141 -9.14 3.08 -26.27
N ALA A 142 -8.71 3.35 -27.52
CA ALA A 142 -9.29 2.73 -28.71
C ALA A 142 -9.02 1.21 -28.74
N CYS A 143 -7.84 0.77 -28.30
CA CYS A 143 -7.50 -0.65 -28.18
C CYS A 143 -8.45 -1.35 -27.21
N HIS A 144 -8.64 -0.83 -25.99
CA HIS A 144 -9.59 -1.37 -25.01
C HIS A 144 -11.04 -1.35 -25.53
N ALA A 145 -11.48 -0.27 -26.16
CA ALA A 145 -12.83 -0.15 -26.69
C ALA A 145 -13.17 -1.16 -27.81
N ALA A 146 -12.15 -1.71 -28.46
CA ALA A 146 -12.31 -2.75 -29.47
C ALA A 146 -12.50 -4.17 -28.88
N ILE A 147 -12.36 -4.34 -27.57
CA ILE A 147 -12.48 -5.62 -26.86
C ILE A 147 -13.85 -5.65 -26.17
N ASP A 148 -14.59 -6.76 -26.38
CA ASP A 148 -15.72 -7.10 -25.50
C ASP A 148 -15.19 -7.83 -24.27
N PRO A 149 -15.25 -7.24 -23.06
CA PRO A 149 -14.72 -7.88 -21.86
C PRO A 149 -15.65 -8.94 -21.25
N ALA A 150 -16.90 -9.06 -21.72
CA ALA A 150 -17.88 -9.99 -21.17
C ALA A 150 -17.41 -11.45 -21.09
N PRO A 151 -16.63 -12.00 -22.05
CA PRO A 151 -16.10 -13.35 -21.95
C PRO A 151 -15.25 -13.61 -20.70
N ILE A 152 -14.59 -12.63 -20.11
CA ILE A 152 -13.74 -12.80 -18.91
C ILE A 152 -14.54 -13.36 -17.74
N LEU A 153 -15.83 -13.05 -17.63
CA LEU A 153 -16.71 -13.52 -16.56
C LEU A 153 -17.07 -15.02 -16.69
N ALA A 154 -16.79 -15.63 -17.84
CA ALA A 154 -17.01 -17.07 -18.02
C ALA A 154 -16.01 -17.95 -17.24
N LEU A 155 -14.95 -17.37 -16.68
CA LEU A 155 -14.03 -18.10 -15.81
C LEU A 155 -14.71 -18.46 -14.49
N ASP A 156 -14.84 -19.75 -14.24
CA ASP A 156 -15.46 -20.31 -13.03
C ASP A 156 -14.49 -20.42 -11.84
N LYS A 157 -13.19 -20.23 -12.08
CA LYS A 157 -12.13 -20.32 -11.08
C LYS A 157 -11.07 -19.23 -11.27
N THR A 158 -10.36 -18.95 -10.19
CA THR A 158 -9.16 -18.10 -10.22
C THR A 158 -8.03 -18.81 -10.96
N LEU A 159 -7.42 -18.14 -11.93
CA LEU A 159 -6.21 -18.61 -12.62
C LEU A 159 -4.96 -17.98 -12.00
N SER A 160 -3.87 -18.75 -11.96
CA SER A 160 -2.58 -18.33 -11.42
C SER A 160 -1.45 -19.13 -12.09
N GLN A 161 -0.20 -18.81 -11.78
CA GLN A 161 0.95 -19.61 -12.23
C GLN A 161 0.85 -21.09 -11.80
N ASP A 162 0.23 -21.39 -10.65
CA ASP A 162 -0.02 -22.77 -10.20
C ASP A 162 -1.02 -23.50 -11.12
N SER A 163 -1.85 -22.76 -11.84
CA SER A 163 -2.85 -23.30 -12.78
C SER A 163 -2.28 -23.57 -14.17
N LYS A 164 -1.02 -23.26 -14.45
CA LYS A 164 -0.40 -23.32 -15.78
C LYS A 164 -0.60 -24.68 -16.48
N GLN A 165 -0.34 -25.78 -15.77
CA GLN A 165 -0.51 -27.13 -16.34
C GLN A 165 -1.97 -27.43 -16.62
N ASP A 166 -2.88 -27.07 -15.72
CA ASP A 166 -4.32 -27.27 -15.90
C ASP A 166 -4.84 -26.49 -17.10
N VAL A 167 -4.38 -25.25 -17.30
CA VAL A 167 -4.73 -24.41 -18.46
C VAL A 167 -4.23 -25.05 -19.74
N ALA A 168 -2.98 -25.51 -19.79
CA ALA A 168 -2.41 -26.16 -20.97
C ALA A 168 -3.14 -27.47 -21.31
N LEU A 169 -3.48 -28.30 -20.31
CA LEU A 169 -4.24 -29.52 -20.52
C LEU A 169 -5.68 -29.23 -20.97
N ALA A 170 -6.31 -28.19 -20.45
CA ALA A 170 -7.62 -27.75 -20.86
C ALA A 170 -7.63 -27.30 -22.32
N ASP A 171 -6.61 -26.52 -22.75
CA ASP A 171 -6.48 -26.10 -24.14
C ASP A 171 -6.23 -27.27 -25.09
N GLN A 172 -5.36 -28.19 -24.75
CA GLN A 172 -5.18 -29.44 -25.54
C GLN A 172 -6.49 -30.20 -25.68
N ALA A 173 -7.26 -30.36 -24.60
CA ALA A 173 -8.55 -31.02 -24.65
C ALA A 173 -9.55 -30.24 -25.53
N ARG A 174 -9.57 -28.91 -25.48
CA ARG A 174 -10.37 -28.02 -26.33
C ARG A 174 -10.09 -28.30 -27.82
N VAL A 175 -8.81 -28.31 -28.20
CA VAL A 175 -8.39 -28.57 -29.59
C VAL A 175 -8.79 -29.97 -30.04
N VAL A 176 -8.66 -30.98 -29.19
CA VAL A 176 -9.11 -32.36 -29.50
C VAL A 176 -10.60 -32.45 -29.72
N PHE A 177 -11.42 -31.83 -28.84
CA PHE A 177 -12.87 -31.82 -28.99
C PHE A 177 -13.29 -30.99 -30.21
N ALA A 178 -12.70 -29.81 -30.45
CA ALA A 178 -12.94 -29.01 -31.64
C ALA A 178 -12.71 -29.82 -32.92
N THR A 179 -11.58 -30.51 -33.01
CA THR A 179 -11.24 -31.38 -34.16
C THR A 179 -12.26 -32.51 -34.35
N GLN A 180 -12.74 -33.13 -33.26
CA GLN A 180 -13.76 -34.18 -33.36
C GLN A 180 -15.09 -33.63 -33.83
N LEU A 181 -15.53 -32.47 -33.32
CA LEU A 181 -16.76 -31.80 -33.73
C LEU A 181 -16.70 -31.35 -35.20
N ASP A 182 -15.54 -30.82 -35.65
CA ASP A 182 -15.34 -30.41 -37.04
C ASP A 182 -15.41 -31.59 -38.01
N ARG A 183 -14.78 -32.73 -37.66
CA ARG A 183 -14.87 -33.94 -38.47
C ARG A 183 -16.33 -34.41 -38.60
N GLU A 184 -17.08 -34.37 -37.52
CA GLU A 184 -18.49 -34.75 -37.52
C GLU A 184 -19.37 -33.79 -38.27
N LYS A 185 -19.10 -32.47 -38.14
CA LYS A 185 -19.72 -31.38 -38.93
C LYS A 185 -19.57 -31.65 -40.41
N ILE A 186 -18.32 -31.92 -40.87
CA ILE A 186 -18.02 -32.22 -42.29
C ILE A 186 -18.74 -33.48 -42.74
N ARG A 187 -18.71 -34.57 -41.93
CA ARG A 187 -19.37 -35.85 -42.22
C ARG A 187 -20.88 -35.67 -42.45
N ARG A 188 -21.51 -34.81 -41.65
CA ARG A 188 -22.98 -34.53 -41.75
C ARG A 188 -23.32 -33.38 -42.68
N LYS A 189 -22.35 -32.72 -43.30
CA LYS A 189 -22.54 -31.56 -44.15
C LYS A 189 -23.25 -30.42 -43.45
N LEU A 190 -22.96 -30.21 -42.14
CA LEU A 190 -23.49 -29.07 -41.38
C LEU A 190 -22.70 -27.82 -41.64
N SER A 191 -23.35 -26.65 -41.57
CA SER A 191 -22.69 -25.33 -41.68
C SER A 191 -21.85 -25.03 -40.46
N ASP A 192 -22.31 -25.44 -39.27
CA ASP A 192 -21.68 -25.23 -37.98
C ASP A 192 -21.92 -26.44 -37.04
N PRO A 193 -21.20 -26.58 -35.92
CA PRO A 193 -21.35 -27.71 -35.01
C PRO A 193 -22.55 -27.60 -34.06
N THR A 194 -23.32 -26.51 -34.02
CA THR A 194 -24.43 -26.26 -33.07
C THR A 194 -25.47 -27.38 -33.04
N PRO A 195 -25.88 -28.01 -34.21
CA PRO A 195 -26.81 -29.12 -34.15
C PRO A 195 -26.32 -30.36 -33.35
N LEU A 196 -25.00 -30.44 -33.10
CA LEU A 196 -24.44 -31.54 -32.29
C LEU A 196 -24.72 -31.34 -30.79
N ALA A 197 -25.12 -30.17 -30.36
CA ALA A 197 -25.47 -29.88 -28.96
C ALA A 197 -26.71 -30.66 -28.48
N THR A 198 -27.61 -31.01 -29.39
CA THR A 198 -28.83 -31.76 -29.08
C THR A 198 -28.77 -33.24 -29.48
N ASP A 199 -27.66 -33.67 -30.10
CA ASP A 199 -27.45 -35.05 -30.48
C ASP A 199 -27.00 -35.88 -29.27
N PRO A 200 -27.73 -36.95 -28.83
CA PRO A 200 -27.39 -37.74 -27.66
C PRO A 200 -25.98 -38.35 -27.69
N ARG A 201 -25.38 -38.54 -28.86
CA ARG A 201 -24.02 -39.08 -29.02
C ARG A 201 -22.92 -38.01 -28.91
N TRP A 202 -23.27 -36.73 -29.09
CA TRP A 202 -22.32 -35.64 -29.19
C TRP A 202 -22.52 -34.53 -28.16
N GLN A 203 -23.71 -34.47 -27.53
CA GLN A 203 -24.08 -33.40 -26.58
C GLN A 203 -23.05 -33.22 -25.46
N ASP A 204 -22.54 -34.31 -24.85
CA ASP A 204 -21.55 -34.21 -23.77
C ASP A 204 -20.22 -33.68 -24.26
N LYS A 205 -19.79 -34.10 -25.47
CA LYS A 205 -18.53 -33.58 -26.06
C LYS A 205 -18.68 -32.14 -26.46
N TYR A 206 -19.82 -31.75 -27.01
CA TYR A 206 -20.12 -30.38 -27.39
C TYR A 206 -20.14 -29.49 -26.15
N ALA A 207 -20.82 -29.87 -25.10
CA ALA A 207 -20.87 -29.13 -23.84
C ALA A 207 -19.45 -28.95 -23.19
N ARG A 208 -18.65 -30.03 -23.22
CA ARG A 208 -17.26 -29.95 -22.74
C ARG A 208 -16.42 -29.01 -23.58
N TRP A 209 -16.48 -29.11 -24.91
CA TRP A 209 -15.80 -28.19 -25.80
C TRP A 209 -16.24 -26.76 -25.55
N GLN A 210 -17.54 -26.49 -25.49
CA GLN A 210 -18.08 -25.16 -25.27
C GLN A 210 -17.58 -24.54 -23.96
N LYS A 211 -17.53 -25.34 -22.87
CA LYS A 211 -16.97 -24.87 -21.60
C LYS A 211 -15.47 -24.53 -21.70
N LEU A 212 -14.68 -25.39 -22.34
CA LEU A 212 -13.24 -25.18 -22.50
C LEU A 212 -12.94 -24.01 -23.44
N ASP A 213 -13.73 -23.86 -24.50
CA ASP A 213 -13.62 -22.77 -25.46
C ASP A 213 -13.96 -21.41 -24.83
N ALA A 214 -15.01 -21.37 -24.01
CA ALA A 214 -15.36 -20.19 -23.22
C ALA A 214 -14.23 -19.78 -22.24
N GLN A 215 -13.61 -20.74 -21.57
CA GLN A 215 -12.48 -20.47 -20.67
C GLN A 215 -11.25 -19.98 -21.41
N HIS A 216 -10.93 -20.57 -22.56
CA HIS A 216 -9.83 -20.11 -23.42
C HIS A 216 -10.10 -18.69 -23.94
N THR A 217 -11.30 -18.43 -24.48
CA THR A 217 -11.71 -17.11 -24.95
C THR A 217 -11.60 -16.06 -23.84
N ALA A 218 -12.05 -16.41 -22.63
CA ALA A 218 -11.95 -15.53 -21.46
C ALA A 218 -10.52 -15.15 -21.12
N LEU A 219 -9.59 -16.11 -21.17
CA LEU A 219 -8.17 -15.84 -20.92
C LEU A 219 -7.54 -14.99 -22.03
N VAL A 220 -7.80 -15.33 -23.30
CA VAL A 220 -7.36 -14.49 -24.46
C VAL A 220 -7.89 -13.07 -24.35
N THR A 221 -9.16 -12.90 -23.93
CA THR A 221 -9.74 -11.56 -23.73
C THR A 221 -9.00 -10.79 -22.64
N ALA A 222 -8.73 -11.40 -21.50
CA ALA A 222 -7.96 -10.78 -20.42
C ALA A 222 -6.53 -10.42 -20.87
N GLU A 223 -5.86 -11.30 -21.62
CA GLU A 223 -4.52 -11.05 -22.16
C GLU A 223 -4.52 -9.88 -23.16
N ARG A 224 -5.57 -9.74 -23.98
CA ARG A 224 -5.72 -8.59 -24.87
C ARG A 224 -5.91 -7.27 -24.11
N GLU A 225 -6.68 -7.26 -23.03
CA GLU A 225 -6.80 -6.11 -22.14
C GLU A 225 -5.42 -5.70 -21.59
N LEU A 226 -4.61 -6.68 -21.14
CA LEU A 226 -3.25 -6.45 -20.67
C LEU A 226 -2.29 -6.01 -21.78
N HIS A 227 -2.51 -6.47 -23.02
CA HIS A 227 -1.77 -6.01 -24.19
C HIS A 227 -2.05 -4.55 -24.50
N CYS A 228 -3.32 -4.10 -24.42
CA CYS A 228 -3.68 -2.69 -24.61
C CYS A 228 -2.98 -1.76 -23.60
N GLU A 229 -2.67 -2.25 -22.39
CA GLU A 229 -1.86 -1.53 -21.41
C GLU A 229 -0.35 -1.57 -21.70
N GLY A 230 0.09 -2.33 -22.71
CA GLY A 230 1.50 -2.49 -23.08
C GLY A 230 2.28 -3.50 -22.22
N TRP A 231 1.61 -4.26 -21.34
CA TRP A 231 2.26 -5.21 -20.44
C TRP A 231 2.42 -6.62 -21.02
N LEU A 232 1.72 -6.91 -22.10
CA LEU A 232 1.89 -8.14 -22.88
C LEU A 232 2.17 -7.80 -24.35
N SER A 233 2.92 -8.65 -25.02
CA SER A 233 3.11 -8.58 -26.47
C SER A 233 2.02 -9.40 -27.19
N ASP A 234 1.79 -9.15 -28.49
CA ASP A 234 0.81 -9.89 -29.31
C ASP A 234 0.98 -11.41 -29.22
N LYS A 235 2.23 -11.90 -29.18
CA LYS A 235 2.52 -13.33 -29.09
C LYS A 235 2.16 -13.96 -27.73
N ASP A 236 1.94 -13.16 -26.72
CA ASP A 236 1.58 -13.61 -25.37
C ASP A 236 0.05 -13.54 -25.13
N THR A 237 -0.76 -13.27 -26.20
CA THR A 237 -2.24 -13.24 -26.15
C THR A 237 -2.84 -14.50 -26.79
N ASP A 238 -2.33 -15.66 -26.38
CA ASP A 238 -2.64 -16.95 -27.00
C ASP A 238 -3.51 -17.88 -26.13
N GLY A 239 -3.96 -17.40 -24.98
CA GLY A 239 -4.74 -18.18 -24.02
C GLY A 239 -3.88 -19.11 -23.16
N SER A 240 -2.58 -18.86 -23.04
CA SER A 240 -1.65 -19.63 -22.20
C SER A 240 -1.29 -18.84 -20.94
N PHE A 241 -1.63 -19.32 -19.76
CA PHE A 241 -1.24 -18.66 -18.52
C PHE A 241 0.26 -18.87 -18.24
N THR A 242 1.07 -17.85 -18.48
CA THR A 242 2.52 -17.86 -18.26
C THR A 242 2.91 -16.95 -17.10
N TRP A 243 4.21 -16.94 -16.73
CA TRP A 243 4.72 -15.98 -15.76
C TRP A 243 4.57 -14.52 -16.26
N ARG A 244 4.61 -14.29 -17.59
CA ARG A 244 4.36 -12.96 -18.18
C ARG A 244 2.91 -12.55 -17.97
N THR A 245 1.98 -13.47 -18.17
CA THR A 245 0.55 -13.23 -17.89
C THR A 245 0.32 -12.89 -16.41
N GLY A 246 0.98 -13.61 -15.48
CA GLY A 246 0.93 -13.32 -14.05
C GLY A 246 1.47 -11.92 -13.73
N ASN A 247 2.65 -11.58 -14.22
CA ASN A 247 3.23 -10.25 -14.03
C ASN A 247 2.34 -9.13 -14.62
N ALA A 248 1.80 -9.31 -15.82
CA ALA A 248 0.92 -8.32 -16.44
C ALA A 248 -0.37 -8.12 -15.62
N ILE A 249 -0.93 -9.21 -15.05
CA ILE A 249 -2.06 -9.13 -14.12
C ILE A 249 -1.66 -8.35 -12.87
N GLU A 250 -0.47 -8.59 -12.30
CA GLU A 250 0.01 -7.84 -11.14
C GLU A 250 0.14 -6.34 -11.46
N MET A 251 0.68 -5.99 -12.63
CA MET A 251 0.76 -4.59 -13.09
C MET A 251 -0.63 -3.95 -13.21
N PHE A 252 -1.60 -4.68 -13.78
CA PHE A 252 -2.99 -4.23 -13.85
C PHE A 252 -3.60 -4.03 -12.46
N GLN A 253 -3.36 -4.97 -11.55
CA GLN A 253 -3.86 -4.90 -10.18
C GLN A 253 -3.26 -3.69 -9.45
N ARG A 254 -1.96 -3.44 -9.53
CA ARG A 254 -1.28 -2.29 -8.93
C ARG A 254 -1.84 -0.97 -9.49
N ARG A 255 -1.94 -0.85 -10.82
CA ARG A 255 -2.47 0.37 -11.46
C ARG A 255 -3.91 0.67 -11.06
N ASN A 256 -4.72 -0.36 -10.84
CA ASN A 256 -6.11 -0.22 -10.46
C ASN A 256 -6.37 -0.38 -8.96
N PHE A 257 -5.32 -0.30 -8.15
CA PHE A 257 -5.38 -0.32 -6.69
C PHE A 257 -6.05 -1.58 -6.12
N LEU A 258 -5.81 -2.70 -6.80
CA LEU A 258 -6.22 -4.03 -6.37
C LEU A 258 -5.08 -4.73 -5.61
N LEU A 259 -5.41 -5.79 -4.89
CA LEU A 259 -4.41 -6.63 -4.26
C LEU A 259 -3.51 -7.28 -5.32
N PRO A 260 -2.18 -7.06 -5.34
CA PRO A 260 -1.28 -7.61 -6.34
C PRO A 260 -1.03 -9.10 -6.07
N THR A 261 -1.88 -9.94 -6.65
CA THR A 261 -1.90 -11.40 -6.41
C THR A 261 -1.29 -12.20 -7.55
N GLU A 262 -0.98 -11.57 -8.69
CA GLU A 262 -0.61 -12.22 -9.96
C GLU A 262 -1.70 -13.21 -10.45
N ARG A 263 -2.94 -13.05 -9.96
CA ARG A 263 -4.04 -13.99 -10.22
C ARG A 263 -5.18 -13.29 -10.93
N LEU A 264 -5.74 -13.97 -11.91
CA LEU A 264 -6.99 -13.55 -12.53
C LEU A 264 -8.15 -13.97 -11.60
N ASP A 265 -8.21 -13.31 -10.45
CA ASP A 265 -9.23 -13.50 -9.43
C ASP A 265 -10.52 -12.71 -9.73
N PRO A 266 -11.61 -12.89 -8.95
CA PRO A 266 -12.88 -12.19 -9.20
C PRO A 266 -12.73 -10.66 -9.21
N ASP A 267 -12.00 -10.09 -8.25
CA ASP A 267 -11.84 -8.64 -8.15
C ASP A 267 -11.13 -8.07 -9.40
N THR A 268 -10.12 -8.79 -9.91
CA THR A 268 -9.40 -8.44 -11.14
C THR A 268 -10.32 -8.53 -12.36
N ARG A 269 -11.12 -9.61 -12.47
CA ARG A 269 -12.06 -9.78 -13.58
C ARG A 269 -13.15 -8.72 -13.59
N ASP A 270 -13.66 -8.35 -12.40
CA ASP A 270 -14.65 -7.28 -12.27
C ASP A 270 -14.07 -5.92 -12.68
N ALA A 271 -12.82 -5.63 -12.30
CA ALA A 271 -12.14 -4.41 -12.73
C ALA A 271 -11.93 -4.36 -14.25
N MET A 272 -11.60 -5.49 -14.90
CA MET A 272 -11.47 -5.58 -16.35
C MET A 272 -12.79 -5.38 -17.13
N GLN A 273 -13.96 -5.41 -16.44
CA GLN A 273 -15.24 -5.01 -17.06
C GLN A 273 -15.42 -3.48 -17.17
N THR A 274 -14.58 -2.73 -16.47
CA THR A 274 -14.65 -1.26 -16.43
C THR A 274 -13.85 -0.69 -17.60
N SER A 275 -14.40 0.31 -18.29
CA SER A 275 -13.68 0.94 -19.40
C SER A 275 -12.36 1.59 -18.93
N SER A 276 -11.36 1.60 -19.79
CA SER A 276 -10.05 2.21 -19.49
C SER A 276 -10.15 3.69 -19.09
N ARG A 277 -11.08 4.45 -19.71
CA ARG A 277 -11.33 5.85 -19.32
C ARG A 277 -11.88 5.98 -17.91
N GLU A 278 -12.81 5.12 -17.54
CA GLU A 278 -13.37 5.08 -16.18
C GLU A 278 -12.31 4.65 -15.15
N LEU A 279 -11.43 3.70 -15.49
CA LEU A 279 -10.32 3.30 -14.61
C LEU A 279 -9.33 4.47 -14.41
N ASP A 280 -9.03 5.24 -15.44
CA ASP A 280 -8.18 6.42 -15.33
C ASP A 280 -8.86 7.56 -14.56
N PHE A 281 -10.18 7.72 -14.69
CA PHE A 281 -10.93 8.64 -13.85
C PHE A 281 -10.89 8.25 -12.37
N ARG A 282 -11.01 6.97 -12.07
CA ARG A 282 -10.84 6.47 -10.69
C ARG A 282 -9.43 6.71 -10.16
N LEU A 283 -8.40 6.57 -11.00
CA LEU A 283 -7.03 6.95 -10.65
C LEU A 283 -6.95 8.45 -10.30
N ALA A 284 -7.55 9.33 -11.12
CA ALA A 284 -7.59 10.77 -10.83
C ALA A 284 -8.24 11.07 -9.48
N LEU A 285 -9.36 10.41 -9.15
CA LEU A 285 -10.03 10.56 -7.86
C LEU A 285 -9.19 10.04 -6.69
N ARG A 286 -8.42 8.96 -6.87
CA ARG A 286 -7.49 8.48 -5.84
C ARG A 286 -6.36 9.47 -5.58
N VAL A 287 -5.79 10.04 -6.64
CA VAL A 287 -4.78 11.11 -6.51
C VAL A 287 -5.37 12.32 -5.81
N LEU A 288 -6.56 12.79 -6.22
CA LEU A 288 -7.25 13.90 -5.58
C LEU A 288 -7.51 13.63 -4.09
N ARG A 289 -7.88 12.40 -3.73
CA ARG A 289 -8.09 11.99 -2.33
C ARG A 289 -6.88 12.29 -1.45
N GLU A 290 -5.68 11.96 -1.90
CA GLU A 290 -4.47 12.20 -1.11
C GLU A 290 -4.15 13.71 -1.00
N ARG A 291 -4.45 14.50 -2.05
CA ARG A 291 -4.34 15.97 -1.99
C ARG A 291 -5.35 16.58 -1.00
N VAL A 292 -6.57 16.04 -0.94
CA VAL A 292 -7.60 16.47 0.01
C VAL A 292 -7.21 16.11 1.44
N VAL A 293 -6.74 14.89 1.69
CA VAL A 293 -6.25 14.44 3.00
C VAL A 293 -5.11 15.34 3.47
N ASP A 294 -4.14 15.62 2.61
CA ASP A 294 -3.05 16.52 2.93
C ASP A 294 -3.54 17.94 3.22
N ALA A 295 -4.41 18.50 2.38
CA ALA A 295 -4.90 19.87 2.56
C ALA A 295 -5.77 20.07 3.79
N THR A 296 -6.59 19.08 4.16
CA THR A 296 -7.57 19.18 5.27
C THR A 296 -7.04 18.64 6.60
N GLY A 297 -6.01 17.79 6.56
CA GLY A 297 -5.47 17.13 7.75
C GLY A 297 -6.40 16.08 8.37
N ILE A 298 -7.33 15.51 7.61
CA ILE A 298 -8.20 14.42 8.06
C ILE A 298 -7.56 13.06 7.82
N ILE A 299 -7.99 12.04 8.56
CA ILE A 299 -7.51 10.66 8.39
C ILE A 299 -8.67 9.65 8.32
N GLU A 300 -9.86 10.03 8.77
CA GLU A 300 -11.03 9.18 8.95
C GLU A 300 -11.57 8.68 7.60
N ASP A 301 -11.26 7.43 7.32
CA ASP A 301 -11.65 6.72 6.10
C ASP A 301 -12.87 5.80 6.29
N GLY A 302 -13.56 5.92 7.41
CA GLY A 302 -14.72 5.13 7.77
C GLY A 302 -14.42 3.75 8.34
N THR A 303 -13.16 3.34 8.43
CA THR A 303 -12.79 2.03 8.98
C THR A 303 -13.10 1.90 10.46
N ALA A 304 -13.10 3.00 11.22
CA ALA A 304 -13.49 3.04 12.63
C ALA A 304 -14.98 2.77 12.86
N SER A 305 -15.84 3.02 11.85
CA SER A 305 -17.29 2.76 11.91
C SER A 305 -17.69 1.41 11.35
N SER A 306 -16.75 0.66 10.76
CA SER A 306 -17.04 -0.62 10.12
C SER A 306 -16.95 -1.79 11.11
N GLY A 307 -17.72 -2.86 10.85
CA GLY A 307 -17.65 -4.13 11.58
C GLY A 307 -16.30 -4.83 11.42
N PRO A 308 -16.25 -6.13 10.98
CA PRO A 308 -14.97 -6.80 10.76
C PRO A 308 -14.07 -5.97 9.84
N LEU A 309 -12.74 -6.03 10.08
CA LEU A 309 -11.76 -5.36 9.25
C LEU A 309 -11.99 -5.71 7.76
N PRO A 310 -12.12 -4.71 6.89
CA PRO A 310 -12.29 -4.96 5.47
C PRO A 310 -11.05 -5.64 4.90
N VAL A 311 -11.22 -6.47 3.88
CA VAL A 311 -10.11 -6.92 3.04
C VAL A 311 -9.57 -5.75 2.22
N LEU A 312 -8.31 -5.81 1.81
CA LEU A 312 -7.57 -4.70 1.21
C LEU A 312 -8.35 -3.98 0.09
N GLY A 313 -8.87 -4.68 -0.91
CA GLY A 313 -9.60 -4.07 -2.01
C GLY A 313 -10.81 -3.25 -1.56
N ARG A 314 -11.51 -3.70 -0.51
CA ARG A 314 -12.64 -2.95 0.06
C ARG A 314 -12.23 -1.76 0.90
N MET A 315 -11.02 -1.76 1.47
CA MET A 315 -10.49 -0.59 2.17
C MET A 315 -10.12 0.52 1.21
N LEU A 316 -9.72 0.14 0.00
CA LEU A 316 -9.18 1.04 -0.99
C LEU A 316 -10.27 1.60 -1.92
N ASP A 317 -11.44 0.98 -1.98
CA ASP A 317 -12.61 1.44 -2.73
C ASP A 317 -13.61 2.17 -1.81
N PRO A 318 -13.72 3.50 -1.89
CA PRO A 318 -14.69 4.26 -1.08
C PRO A 318 -16.15 3.83 -1.32
N ALA A 319 -16.51 3.43 -2.53
CA ALA A 319 -17.87 2.96 -2.84
C ALA A 319 -18.15 1.61 -2.20
N ALA A 320 -17.19 0.67 -2.27
CA ALA A 320 -17.30 -0.62 -1.59
C ALA A 320 -17.34 -0.46 -0.07
N MET A 321 -16.58 0.49 0.49
CA MET A 321 -16.62 0.84 1.90
C MET A 321 -17.99 1.39 2.31
N ARG A 322 -18.59 2.29 1.54
CA ARG A 322 -19.95 2.79 1.78
C ARG A 322 -21.00 1.69 1.73
N ALA A 323 -20.93 0.81 0.74
CA ALA A 323 -21.84 -0.34 0.63
C ALA A 323 -21.69 -1.34 1.79
N ALA A 324 -20.47 -1.55 2.28
CA ALA A 324 -20.20 -2.46 3.40
C ALA A 324 -20.75 -1.96 4.75
N ARG A 325 -21.04 -0.67 4.89
CA ARG A 325 -21.58 -0.05 6.11
C ARG A 325 -23.05 -0.33 6.36
N GLY A 326 -23.80 -0.74 5.35
CA GLY A 326 -25.21 -1.06 5.46
C GLY A 326 -25.45 -2.34 6.29
N GLY A 327 -25.45 -2.22 7.64
CA GLY A 327 -25.90 -3.29 8.53
C GLY A 327 -24.86 -3.85 9.51
N ARG A 328 -23.76 -3.14 9.80
CA ARG A 328 -22.77 -3.55 10.81
C ARG A 328 -22.71 -2.56 11.97
N ASP A 329 -22.55 -3.07 13.19
CA ASP A 329 -22.40 -2.24 14.37
C ASP A 329 -21.11 -1.41 14.28
N PRO A 330 -21.19 -0.07 14.37
CA PRO A 330 -20.00 0.78 14.42
C PRO A 330 -19.24 0.52 15.72
N MET A 331 -17.93 0.80 15.70
CA MET A 331 -17.18 0.88 16.96
C MET A 331 -17.82 1.96 17.86
N PRO A 332 -17.90 1.74 19.18
CA PRO A 332 -18.33 2.78 20.10
C PRO A 332 -17.48 4.05 19.91
N ASN A 333 -18.15 5.18 19.71
CA ASN A 333 -17.50 6.48 19.43
C ASN A 333 -16.59 6.49 18.18
N GLY A 334 -16.79 5.57 17.22
CA GLY A 334 -16.04 5.58 15.96
C GLY A 334 -16.40 6.78 15.09
N ALA A 335 -15.38 7.43 14.55
CA ALA A 335 -15.58 8.53 13.62
C ALA A 335 -16.18 8.04 12.29
N PRO A 336 -17.00 8.85 11.63
CA PRO A 336 -17.51 8.56 10.29
C PRO A 336 -16.37 8.63 9.27
N ASP A 337 -16.67 8.25 8.02
CA ASP A 337 -15.82 8.56 6.90
C ASP A 337 -15.87 10.06 6.58
N LEU A 338 -14.74 10.72 6.63
CA LEU A 338 -14.59 12.12 6.22
C LEU A 338 -13.88 12.21 4.88
N VAL A 339 -12.95 11.29 4.61
CA VAL A 339 -12.09 11.30 3.41
C VAL A 339 -12.92 11.18 2.13
N SER A 340 -13.88 10.25 2.06
CA SER A 340 -14.68 10.04 0.84
C SER A 340 -15.56 11.25 0.51
N PRO A 341 -16.40 11.78 1.42
CA PRO A 341 -17.27 12.92 1.09
C PRO A 341 -16.47 14.21 0.83
N MET A 342 -15.31 14.40 1.50
CA MET A 342 -14.42 15.54 1.19
C MET A 342 -13.83 15.43 -0.22
N THR A 343 -13.41 14.23 -0.63
CA THR A 343 -12.90 13.99 -1.99
C THR A 343 -13.98 14.21 -3.04
N GLU A 344 -15.21 13.73 -2.80
CA GLU A 344 -16.36 13.95 -3.70
C GLU A 344 -16.70 15.44 -3.81
N ALA A 345 -16.67 16.17 -2.70
CA ALA A 345 -16.87 17.61 -2.70
C ALA A 345 -15.78 18.33 -3.50
N ALA A 346 -14.51 17.95 -3.31
CA ALA A 346 -13.40 18.52 -4.07
C ALA A 346 -13.56 18.25 -5.58
N ALA A 347 -13.87 17.01 -5.97
CA ALA A 347 -14.13 16.65 -7.36
C ALA A 347 -15.29 17.48 -7.95
N THR A 348 -16.37 17.66 -7.19
CA THR A 348 -17.51 18.50 -7.61
C THR A 348 -17.11 19.96 -7.80
N GLN A 349 -16.30 20.53 -6.88
CA GLN A 349 -15.82 21.90 -7.00
C GLN A 349 -14.89 22.09 -8.17
N LEU A 350 -14.03 21.10 -8.47
CA LEU A 350 -13.14 21.10 -9.63
C LEU A 350 -13.86 20.81 -10.96
N GLY A 351 -15.13 20.40 -10.93
CA GLY A 351 -15.87 19.98 -12.10
C GLY A 351 -15.48 18.60 -12.61
N TRP A 352 -14.84 17.76 -11.78
CA TRP A 352 -14.40 16.41 -12.13
C TRP A 352 -15.56 15.42 -12.01
N THR A 353 -16.49 15.47 -12.97
CA THR A 353 -17.72 14.64 -13.00
C THR A 353 -17.56 13.35 -13.80
N GLY A 354 -16.50 13.27 -14.60
CA GLY A 354 -16.18 12.11 -15.42
C GLY A 354 -14.79 12.25 -16.07
N PRO A 355 -14.37 11.24 -16.86
CA PRO A 355 -13.02 11.21 -17.43
C PRO A 355 -12.75 12.38 -18.38
N GLU A 356 -13.75 12.82 -19.18
CA GLU A 356 -13.56 13.90 -20.14
C GLU A 356 -13.40 15.26 -19.46
N GLU A 357 -14.15 15.52 -18.38
CA GLU A 357 -14.04 16.74 -17.60
C GLU A 357 -12.68 16.82 -16.90
N VAL A 358 -12.17 15.71 -16.34
CA VAL A 358 -10.82 15.66 -15.75
C VAL A 358 -9.78 15.89 -16.84
N ARG A 359 -9.91 15.26 -18.01
CA ARG A 359 -9.01 15.46 -19.15
C ARG A 359 -8.96 16.92 -19.56
N ALA A 360 -10.12 17.56 -19.71
CA ALA A 360 -10.21 18.98 -20.08
C ALA A 360 -9.60 19.89 -19.01
N PHE A 361 -9.88 19.62 -17.74
CA PHE A 361 -9.29 20.36 -16.61
C PHE A 361 -7.76 20.29 -16.64
N LEU A 362 -7.19 19.07 -16.71
CA LEU A 362 -5.75 18.86 -16.68
C LEU A 362 -5.04 19.38 -17.95
N ALA A 363 -5.73 19.44 -19.08
CA ALA A 363 -5.21 20.07 -20.31
C ALA A 363 -5.09 21.60 -20.16
N ASN A 364 -6.02 22.22 -19.45
CA ASN A 364 -5.99 23.66 -19.15
C ASN A 364 -5.00 24.02 -18.04
N HIS A 365 -4.56 23.04 -17.22
CA HIS A 365 -3.62 23.19 -16.13
C HIS A 365 -2.39 22.28 -16.31
N PRO A 366 -1.56 22.50 -17.36
CA PRO A 366 -0.53 21.55 -17.79
C PRO A 366 0.61 21.34 -16.76
N ALA A 367 0.87 22.36 -15.92
CA ALA A 367 1.87 22.27 -14.85
C ALA A 367 1.24 21.97 -13.48
N GLY A 368 -0.07 21.74 -13.44
CA GLY A 368 -0.84 21.77 -12.21
C GLY A 368 -0.87 23.17 -11.60
N GLY A 369 -1.30 23.27 -10.34
CA GLY A 369 -1.38 24.54 -9.65
C GLY A 369 -1.92 24.35 -8.23
N ARG A 370 -1.91 25.44 -7.46
CA ARG A 370 -2.62 25.47 -6.18
C ARG A 370 -3.97 26.12 -6.42
N VAL A 371 -5.02 25.37 -6.10
CA VAL A 371 -6.41 25.81 -6.29
C VAL A 371 -7.12 25.92 -4.95
N ALA A 372 -7.94 26.96 -4.79
CA ALA A 372 -8.77 27.15 -3.61
C ALA A 372 -10.22 26.74 -3.91
N VAL A 373 -10.74 25.82 -3.14
CA VAL A 373 -12.10 25.28 -3.28
C VAL A 373 -12.86 25.31 -1.98
N LEU A 374 -14.18 25.39 -2.02
CA LEU A 374 -15.03 25.29 -0.83
C LEU A 374 -15.29 23.82 -0.52
N LEU A 375 -14.79 23.35 0.62
CA LEU A 375 -15.04 21.99 1.12
C LEU A 375 -15.96 22.03 2.35
N PRO A 376 -16.61 20.89 2.68
CA PRO A 376 -17.33 20.76 3.96
C PRO A 376 -16.40 21.08 5.14
N PRO A 377 -16.94 21.61 6.24
CA PRO A 377 -16.11 21.93 7.40
C PRO A 377 -15.54 20.66 8.04
N VAL A 378 -14.28 20.73 8.45
CA VAL A 378 -13.65 19.68 9.26
C VAL A 378 -14.28 19.71 10.65
N PRO A 379 -14.60 18.54 11.27
CA PRO A 379 -15.20 18.49 12.60
C PRO A 379 -14.37 19.21 13.67
N ALA A 380 -15.03 19.78 14.68
CA ALA A 380 -14.40 20.62 15.69
C ALA A 380 -13.34 19.89 16.56
N TYR A 381 -13.36 18.55 16.61
CA TYR A 381 -12.32 17.79 17.32
C TYR A 381 -10.97 17.75 16.57
N HIS A 382 -10.94 18.14 15.30
CA HIS A 382 -9.69 18.38 14.58
C HIS A 382 -9.10 19.72 15.01
N ALA A 383 -8.17 19.68 15.92
CA ALA A 383 -7.41 20.84 16.36
C ALA A 383 -5.99 20.82 15.76
N PRO A 384 -5.30 21.96 15.67
CA PRO A 384 -3.88 21.99 15.34
C PRO A 384 -3.03 21.10 16.26
N HIS A 385 -3.47 20.94 17.52
CA HIS A 385 -2.88 20.04 18.51
C HIS A 385 -3.97 19.11 19.03
N MET A 386 -3.88 17.84 18.64
CA MET A 386 -4.80 16.80 19.08
C MET A 386 -4.13 15.92 20.13
N GLU A 387 -4.84 15.57 21.19
CA GLU A 387 -4.41 14.50 22.10
C GLU A 387 -4.70 13.15 21.46
N LEU A 388 -3.63 12.50 20.99
CA LEU A 388 -3.70 11.25 20.25
C LEU A 388 -3.18 10.07 21.05
N SER A 389 -3.78 8.90 20.86
CA SER A 389 -3.29 7.63 21.36
C SER A 389 -3.59 6.52 20.36
N ALA A 390 -2.79 5.45 20.40
CA ALA A 390 -3.02 4.28 19.56
C ALA A 390 -3.22 3.02 20.41
N GLU A 391 -3.95 2.07 19.85
CA GLU A 391 -4.12 0.74 20.42
C GLU A 391 -3.90 -0.30 19.33
N ILE A 392 -3.09 -1.30 19.63
CA ILE A 392 -2.83 -2.41 18.74
C ILE A 392 -3.45 -3.65 19.35
N ASP A 393 -4.60 -4.07 18.80
CA ASP A 393 -5.22 -5.33 19.15
C ASP A 393 -4.56 -6.46 18.38
N ARG A 394 -3.98 -7.41 19.08
CA ARG A 394 -3.32 -8.58 18.50
C ARG A 394 -4.30 -9.61 17.92
N GLY A 395 -5.61 -9.44 18.17
CA GLY A 395 -6.62 -10.37 17.70
C GLY A 395 -6.40 -11.80 18.23
N ASP A 396 -6.59 -12.80 17.37
CA ASP A 396 -6.43 -14.21 17.68
C ASP A 396 -4.95 -14.64 17.58
N VAL A 397 -4.35 -15.06 18.70
CA VAL A 397 -2.93 -15.44 18.83
C VAL A 397 -2.78 -16.94 19.00
N PHE A 398 -1.86 -17.55 18.24
CA PHE A 398 -1.58 -18.99 18.28
C PHE A 398 -0.09 -19.24 18.43
N TYR A 399 0.35 -19.70 19.58
CA TYR A 399 1.75 -20.06 19.85
C TYR A 399 2.12 -21.49 19.44
N ASP A 400 1.10 -22.35 19.15
CA ASP A 400 1.37 -23.71 18.74
C ASP A 400 1.88 -23.72 17.30
N GLU A 401 2.94 -24.49 17.05
CA GLU A 401 3.38 -24.82 15.72
C GLU A 401 2.36 -25.76 15.08
N GLN A 402 1.89 -25.45 13.88
CA GLN A 402 0.98 -26.32 13.14
C GLN A 402 1.65 -26.84 11.88
N PRO A 403 1.67 -28.18 11.70
CA PRO A 403 2.09 -28.73 10.42
C PRO A 403 1.05 -28.38 9.32
N PRO A 404 1.51 -28.11 8.07
CA PRO A 404 0.60 -28.06 6.92
C PRO A 404 -0.19 -29.38 6.80
N PRO A 405 -1.48 -29.41 6.37
CA PRO A 405 -2.21 -28.35 5.67
C PRO A 405 -3.23 -27.59 6.55
N PHE A 406 -3.14 -27.63 7.86
CA PHE A 406 -4.15 -27.02 8.72
C PHE A 406 -4.08 -25.49 8.64
N ARG A 407 -5.08 -24.88 7.97
CA ARG A 407 -5.29 -23.43 8.04
C ARG A 407 -6.02 -23.10 9.34
N ARG A 408 -5.43 -22.22 10.14
CA ARG A 408 -6.09 -21.68 11.33
C ARG A 408 -7.22 -20.76 10.90
N ILE A 409 -8.38 -20.90 11.54
CA ILE A 409 -9.46 -19.95 11.36
C ILE A 409 -9.18 -18.78 12.31
N VAL A 410 -8.74 -17.66 11.75
CA VAL A 410 -8.57 -16.39 12.45
C VAL A 410 -9.89 -15.64 12.33
N LYS A 411 -10.63 -15.52 13.44
CA LYS A 411 -11.90 -14.78 13.50
C LYS A 411 -11.67 -13.31 13.77
N HIS A 412 -10.73 -13.01 14.67
CA HIS A 412 -10.34 -11.64 15.00
C HIS A 412 -8.93 -11.38 14.48
N ARG A 413 -8.84 -10.59 13.43
CA ARG A 413 -7.58 -10.19 12.82
C ARG A 413 -6.92 -9.08 13.63
N PRO A 414 -5.57 -9.02 13.67
CA PRO A 414 -4.87 -7.91 14.29
C PRO A 414 -5.26 -6.57 13.68
N SER A 415 -5.41 -5.55 14.52
CA SER A 415 -5.75 -4.20 14.08
C SER A 415 -5.04 -3.12 14.90
N LEU A 416 -4.72 -2.02 14.22
CA LEU A 416 -4.30 -0.77 14.83
C LEU A 416 -5.48 0.18 14.83
N VAL A 417 -5.79 0.80 15.97
CA VAL A 417 -6.80 1.84 16.11
C VAL A 417 -6.12 3.12 16.58
N LEU A 418 -6.30 4.22 15.85
CA LEU A 418 -5.88 5.55 16.27
C LEU A 418 -7.07 6.25 16.92
N TYR A 419 -6.83 6.86 18.06
CA TYR A 419 -7.85 7.62 18.81
C TYR A 419 -7.43 9.07 18.98
N ALA A 420 -8.43 9.95 18.98
CA ALA A 420 -8.33 11.29 19.52
C ALA A 420 -9.09 11.37 20.84
N ASP A 421 -8.57 12.12 21.82
CA ASP A 421 -9.33 12.55 22.98
C ASP A 421 -10.07 13.85 22.63
N ASP A 422 -11.39 13.79 22.63
CA ASP A 422 -12.28 14.91 22.38
C ASP A 422 -13.01 15.26 23.69
N HIS A 423 -12.42 16.16 24.50
CA HIS A 423 -12.94 16.60 25.79
C HIS A 423 -13.29 15.43 26.73
N GLY A 424 -12.39 14.47 26.88
CA GLY A 424 -12.55 13.27 27.69
C GLY A 424 -13.36 12.15 27.01
N THR A 425 -13.75 12.34 25.75
CA THR A 425 -14.36 11.30 24.92
C THR A 425 -13.31 10.72 23.99
N ARG A 426 -12.93 9.47 24.21
CA ARG A 426 -12.00 8.75 23.33
C ARG A 426 -12.72 8.37 22.04
N ARG A 427 -12.36 9.02 20.92
CA ARG A 427 -12.94 8.84 19.58
C ARG A 427 -12.00 8.03 18.71
N ALA A 428 -12.44 6.88 18.21
CA ALA A 428 -11.70 6.11 17.22
C ALA A 428 -11.75 6.82 15.85
N LEU A 429 -10.60 7.21 15.31
CA LEU A 429 -10.48 7.88 14.02
C LEU A 429 -10.42 6.87 12.87
N VAL A 430 -9.54 5.89 12.99
CA VAL A 430 -9.34 4.80 12.01
C VAL A 430 -9.13 3.46 12.73
N ARG A 431 -9.42 2.37 12.03
CA ARG A 431 -9.11 1.00 12.44
C ARG A 431 -8.56 0.22 11.26
N TRP A 432 -7.26 -0.01 11.24
CA TRP A 432 -6.56 -0.62 10.12
C TRP A 432 -6.03 -2.02 10.44
N PRO A 433 -5.99 -2.94 9.46
CA PRO A 433 -5.34 -4.23 9.65
C PRO A 433 -3.84 -4.04 9.87
N THR A 434 -3.29 -4.87 10.75
CA THR A 434 -1.86 -4.88 11.04
C THR A 434 -1.35 -6.31 11.22
N THR A 435 -0.08 -6.46 11.59
CA THR A 435 0.56 -7.74 11.85
C THR A 435 0.96 -7.86 13.32
N ILE A 436 1.13 -9.10 13.74
CA ILE A 436 1.71 -9.44 15.05
C ILE A 436 2.87 -10.42 14.88
N GLY A 437 3.53 -10.77 15.96
CA GLY A 437 4.57 -11.78 15.95
C GLY A 437 4.13 -13.13 15.40
N GLY A 438 5.10 -13.91 14.95
CA GLY A 438 4.89 -15.23 14.36
C GLY A 438 6.16 -16.09 14.43
N TRP A 439 6.08 -17.29 13.86
CA TRP A 439 7.23 -18.17 13.70
C TRP A 439 8.13 -17.67 12.57
N ALA A 440 9.42 -17.54 12.84
CA ALA A 440 10.41 -17.09 11.87
C ALA A 440 11.75 -17.79 12.07
N ASP A 441 12.51 -17.91 10.99
CA ASP A 441 13.86 -18.45 11.00
C ASP A 441 14.81 -17.48 11.72
N GLN A 442 15.70 -18.03 12.50
CA GLN A 442 16.73 -17.28 13.22
C GLN A 442 18.07 -17.99 13.10
N ARG A 443 19.11 -17.25 12.73
CA ARG A 443 20.49 -17.72 12.78
C ARG A 443 21.04 -17.58 14.19
N LEU A 444 21.57 -18.66 14.74
CA LEU A 444 22.26 -18.68 16.03
C LEU A 444 23.73 -18.27 15.89
N ALA A 445 24.40 -18.03 17.02
CA ALA A 445 25.80 -17.61 17.04
C ALA A 445 26.76 -18.66 16.41
N ASP A 446 26.41 -19.95 16.49
CA ASP A 446 27.14 -21.06 15.86
C ASP A 446 26.84 -21.22 14.37
N GLY A 447 26.00 -20.36 13.78
CA GLY A 447 25.59 -20.38 12.38
C GLY A 447 24.40 -21.29 12.07
N SER A 448 23.92 -22.09 13.01
CA SER A 448 22.76 -22.96 12.82
C SER A 448 21.46 -22.14 12.65
N LEU A 449 20.49 -22.71 11.94
CA LEU A 449 19.18 -22.12 11.72
C LEU A 449 18.13 -22.83 12.57
N VAL A 450 17.33 -22.01 13.27
CA VAL A 450 16.22 -22.51 14.09
C VAL A 450 14.99 -21.67 13.85
N GLN A 451 13.80 -22.26 13.99
CA GLN A 451 12.56 -21.50 14.05
C GLN A 451 12.30 -21.01 15.46
N ARG A 452 11.97 -19.74 15.61
CA ARG A 452 11.63 -19.14 16.88
C ARG A 452 10.37 -18.30 16.73
N TRP A 453 9.55 -18.33 17.79
CA TRP A 453 8.46 -17.37 17.89
C TRP A 453 9.01 -15.97 18.12
N LYS A 454 8.65 -15.03 17.25
CA LYS A 454 8.93 -13.60 17.39
C LYS A 454 7.69 -12.96 18.01
N GLU A 455 7.82 -12.42 19.19
CA GLU A 455 6.72 -11.83 19.95
C GLU A 455 6.59 -10.34 19.64
N SER A 456 5.33 -9.85 19.53
CA SER A 456 5.06 -8.42 19.62
C SER A 456 5.25 -7.93 21.06
N ASP A 457 5.61 -6.68 21.23
CA ASP A 457 5.89 -6.04 22.49
C ASP A 457 4.62 -5.61 23.25
N VAL A 458 3.94 -6.56 23.86
CA VAL A 458 2.71 -6.32 24.64
C VAL A 458 2.93 -5.31 25.77
N GLY A 459 1.97 -4.42 25.95
CA GLY A 459 1.93 -3.41 27.01
C GLY A 459 2.09 -1.97 26.50
N PRO A 460 2.28 -1.01 27.41
CA PRO A 460 2.39 0.40 27.06
C PRO A 460 3.72 0.71 26.36
N ARG A 461 3.63 1.50 25.32
CA ARG A 461 4.72 2.02 24.49
C ARG A 461 4.43 3.48 24.14
N VAL A 462 5.39 4.14 23.52
CA VAL A 462 5.20 5.46 22.92
C VAL A 462 5.81 5.51 21.52
N TRP A 463 5.16 6.22 20.63
CA TRP A 463 5.76 6.71 19.39
C TRP A 463 6.36 8.08 19.68
N ARG A 464 7.68 8.15 19.74
CA ARG A 464 8.40 9.42 19.83
C ARG A 464 8.93 9.84 18.47
N ASP A 465 9.56 8.92 17.76
CA ASP A 465 10.24 9.20 16.52
C ASP A 465 9.42 8.71 15.32
N VAL A 466 9.16 9.61 14.37
CA VAL A 466 8.62 9.33 13.05
C VAL A 466 9.77 9.40 12.07
N ILE A 467 10.10 8.29 11.42
CA ILE A 467 11.23 8.20 10.48
C ILE A 467 10.68 8.07 9.07
N ALA A 468 10.97 9.06 8.22
CA ALA A 468 10.65 9.09 6.81
C ALA A 468 11.75 8.39 6.00
N GLY A 469 11.38 7.56 5.02
CA GLY A 469 12.33 6.81 4.22
C GLY A 469 13.27 5.93 5.06
N PRO A 470 12.76 5.06 5.97
CA PRO A 470 13.60 4.31 6.86
C PRO A 470 14.41 3.24 6.12
N THR A 471 15.64 3.04 6.57
CA THR A 471 16.47 1.91 6.13
C THR A 471 16.38 0.76 7.14
N TRP A 472 16.37 -0.46 6.64
CA TRP A 472 16.36 -1.64 7.47
C TRP A 472 17.79 -2.10 7.81
N LEU A 473 18.13 -2.03 9.07
CA LEU A 473 19.38 -2.51 9.61
C LEU A 473 19.21 -4.00 9.97
N ALA A 474 19.31 -4.89 8.99
CA ALA A 474 19.05 -6.31 9.17
C ALA A 474 19.82 -6.89 10.36
N PRO A 475 19.16 -7.47 11.38
CA PRO A 475 19.80 -8.05 12.53
C PRO A 475 20.80 -9.14 12.16
N LYS A 476 21.86 -9.33 12.96
CA LYS A 476 22.84 -10.43 12.76
C LYS A 476 22.19 -11.81 12.79
N THR A 477 21.03 -11.93 13.44
CA THR A 477 20.24 -13.17 13.52
C THR A 477 19.43 -13.46 12.26
N THR A 478 19.29 -12.51 11.33
CA THR A 478 18.66 -12.73 10.02
C THR A 478 19.58 -13.64 9.19
N PRO A 479 19.07 -14.74 8.64
CA PRO A 479 19.84 -15.62 7.76
C PRO A 479 20.34 -14.89 6.51
N ASP A 480 21.58 -15.16 6.09
CA ASP A 480 22.16 -14.50 4.91
C ASP A 480 21.36 -14.77 3.62
N ARG A 481 20.76 -15.96 3.49
CA ARG A 481 19.90 -16.34 2.36
C ARG A 481 18.67 -15.42 2.19
N GLU A 482 18.21 -14.78 3.26
CA GLU A 482 17.06 -13.87 3.23
C GLU A 482 17.44 -12.49 2.68
N LEU A 483 18.73 -12.15 2.66
CA LEU A 483 19.26 -10.86 2.20
C LEU A 483 19.73 -10.87 0.75
N VAL A 484 19.60 -11.99 0.04
CA VAL A 484 20.02 -12.12 -1.34
C VAL A 484 18.87 -12.61 -2.22
N LYS A 485 18.90 -12.24 -3.49
CA LYS A 485 17.99 -12.72 -4.53
C LYS A 485 18.77 -13.40 -5.65
N ASN A 486 18.18 -14.43 -6.24
CA ASN A 486 18.72 -15.09 -7.41
C ASN A 486 18.48 -14.25 -8.66
N LEU A 487 19.50 -14.04 -9.45
CA LEU A 487 19.41 -13.46 -10.79
C LEU A 487 19.19 -14.58 -11.80
N TRP A 488 18.53 -14.29 -12.92
CA TRP A 488 18.14 -15.27 -13.95
C TRP A 488 19.31 -16.07 -14.56
N ASN A 489 20.54 -15.59 -14.42
CA ASN A 489 21.77 -16.20 -14.94
C ASN A 489 22.46 -17.12 -13.92
N GLY A 490 21.82 -17.44 -12.81
CA GLY A 490 22.38 -18.27 -11.74
C GLY A 490 23.27 -17.53 -10.75
N HIS A 491 23.50 -16.22 -10.92
CA HIS A 491 24.18 -15.37 -9.96
C HIS A 491 23.22 -14.85 -8.89
N TRP A 492 23.79 -14.37 -7.81
CA TRP A 492 23.05 -13.78 -6.69
C TRP A 492 23.32 -12.29 -6.61
N ALA A 493 22.42 -11.56 -6.00
CA ALA A 493 22.58 -10.13 -5.69
C ALA A 493 22.04 -9.84 -4.30
N LEU A 494 22.58 -8.80 -3.66
CA LEU A 494 22.03 -8.29 -2.42
C LEU A 494 20.65 -7.64 -2.70
N LYS A 495 19.66 -7.89 -1.85
CA LYS A 495 18.36 -7.23 -1.89
C LYS A 495 18.49 -5.80 -1.34
N THR A 496 19.05 -4.91 -2.12
CA THR A 496 19.28 -3.52 -1.72
C THR A 496 17.97 -2.77 -1.52
N GLU A 497 16.94 -3.07 -2.31
CA GLU A 497 15.60 -2.54 -2.20
C GLU A 497 14.94 -2.88 -0.85
N GLU A 498 15.16 -4.08 -0.32
CA GLU A 498 14.63 -4.49 0.99
C GLU A 498 15.35 -3.80 2.15
N LEU A 499 16.64 -3.50 1.98
CA LEU A 499 17.40 -2.69 2.95
C LEU A 499 16.94 -1.23 2.94
N GLY A 500 16.44 -0.72 1.84
CA GLY A 500 15.88 0.62 1.68
C GLY A 500 16.91 1.74 1.54
N PRO A 501 16.46 2.99 1.56
CA PRO A 501 15.07 3.43 1.75
C PRO A 501 14.19 3.20 0.51
N GLY A 502 12.89 3.10 0.72
CA GLY A 502 11.91 3.08 -0.38
C GLY A 502 10.69 2.22 -0.13
N PRO A 503 9.75 2.20 -1.09
CA PRO A 503 8.49 1.47 -0.95
C PRO A 503 8.68 -0.04 -0.76
N HIS A 504 9.73 -0.63 -1.32
CA HIS A 504 10.06 -2.05 -1.21
C HIS A 504 10.92 -2.39 0.01
N SER A 505 11.27 -1.41 0.85
CA SER A 505 12.01 -1.63 2.09
C SER A 505 11.23 -2.53 3.05
N ALA A 506 11.94 -3.30 3.86
CA ALA A 506 11.35 -4.08 4.94
C ALA A 506 10.56 -3.23 5.94
N TYR A 507 10.89 -1.95 6.08
CA TYR A 507 10.16 -0.96 6.88
C TYR A 507 9.23 -0.07 6.03
N GLY A 508 9.17 -0.29 4.71
CA GLY A 508 8.40 0.56 3.81
C GLY A 508 8.84 2.02 3.84
N MET A 509 7.86 2.90 3.74
CA MET A 509 8.09 4.35 3.59
C MET A 509 8.21 5.10 4.92
N VAL A 510 7.72 4.54 6.02
CA VAL A 510 7.62 5.19 7.34
C VAL A 510 7.85 4.17 8.44
N LEU A 511 8.58 4.57 9.47
CA LEU A 511 8.77 3.81 10.71
C LEU A 511 8.43 4.68 11.92
N LEU A 512 7.60 4.15 12.81
CA LEU A 512 7.29 4.66 14.14
C LEU A 512 7.87 3.68 15.16
N GLU A 513 8.95 4.06 15.82
CA GLU A 513 9.61 3.19 16.81
C GLU A 513 8.75 3.05 18.08
N HIS A 514 8.60 1.84 18.58
CA HIS A 514 7.94 1.56 19.85
C HIS A 514 8.95 1.65 20.98
N LEU A 515 8.90 2.74 21.72
CA LEU A 515 9.79 2.95 22.86
C LEU A 515 9.08 2.59 24.17
N GLN A 516 9.72 1.79 25.01
CA GLN A 516 9.24 1.51 26.35
C GLN A 516 9.76 2.57 27.31
N VAL A 517 8.86 3.15 28.10
CA VAL A 517 9.20 4.15 29.11
C VAL A 517 9.47 3.48 30.45
N PHE A 518 10.62 3.72 31.03
CA PHE A 518 11.00 3.28 32.36
C PHE A 518 11.24 4.50 33.25
N GLY A 519 10.49 4.61 34.35
CA GLY A 519 10.76 5.62 35.38
C GLY A 519 12.08 5.32 36.08
N LEU A 520 12.92 6.33 36.25
CA LEU A 520 14.17 6.26 36.98
C LEU A 520 13.98 6.67 38.46
N LYS A 521 14.87 6.22 39.34
CA LYS A 521 14.80 6.51 40.80
C LYS A 521 14.97 8.00 41.11
N ASP A 522 15.59 8.76 40.26
CA ASP A 522 15.78 10.22 40.33
C ASP A 522 14.61 11.03 39.78
N GLY A 523 13.51 10.38 39.37
CA GLY A 523 12.34 10.99 38.75
C GLY A 523 12.47 11.23 37.26
N GLY A 524 13.60 10.85 36.62
CA GLY A 524 13.77 10.88 35.18
C GLY A 524 13.11 9.67 34.50
N GLU A 525 13.12 9.69 33.16
CA GLU A 525 12.62 8.59 32.32
C GLU A 525 13.72 8.08 31.39
N ARG A 526 13.77 6.77 31.21
CA ARG A 526 14.59 6.12 30.20
C ARG A 526 13.68 5.49 29.15
N LEU A 527 13.98 5.76 27.90
CA LEU A 527 13.33 5.11 26.76
C LEU A 527 14.20 3.96 26.26
N ASP A 528 13.59 2.81 26.05
CA ASP A 528 14.26 1.58 25.60
C ASP A 528 13.62 1.11 24.30
N ASP A 529 14.43 0.94 23.26
CA ASP A 529 14.04 0.40 21.96
C ASP A 529 14.38 -1.09 21.92
N ASN A 530 13.37 -1.93 21.68
CA ASN A 530 13.55 -3.37 21.50
C ASN A 530 13.53 -3.81 20.03
N GLY A 531 13.58 -2.86 19.10
CA GLY A 531 13.57 -3.08 17.68
C GLY A 531 12.18 -3.43 17.12
N ILE A 532 11.11 -3.23 17.88
CA ILE A 532 9.73 -3.35 17.42
C ILE A 532 9.21 -1.96 17.07
N GLY A 533 8.41 -1.88 15.99
CA GLY A 533 7.79 -0.63 15.57
C GLY A 533 6.50 -0.85 14.78
N THR A 534 5.78 0.24 14.56
CA THR A 534 4.73 0.33 13.55
C THR A 534 5.36 0.91 12.28
N HIS A 535 5.19 0.24 11.14
CA HIS A 535 5.86 0.69 9.91
C HIS A 535 5.10 0.26 8.65
N GLY A 536 5.41 0.88 7.52
CA GLY A 536 4.95 0.46 6.21
C GLY A 536 5.53 -0.90 5.79
N SER A 537 4.97 -1.52 4.78
CA SER A 537 5.49 -2.78 4.25
C SER A 537 5.12 -2.99 2.79
N ALA A 538 6.08 -3.43 1.99
CA ALA A 538 5.85 -3.97 0.65
C ALA A 538 5.16 -5.35 0.71
N SER A 539 5.29 -6.08 1.82
CA SER A 539 4.70 -7.42 1.97
C SER A 539 3.22 -7.34 2.32
N VAL A 540 2.39 -7.04 1.32
CA VAL A 540 0.93 -7.02 1.41
C VAL A 540 0.39 -8.32 1.98
N THR A 541 0.91 -9.47 1.53
CA THR A 541 0.52 -10.80 1.99
C THR A 541 0.74 -11.00 3.48
N SER A 542 1.79 -10.42 4.08
CA SER A 542 2.03 -10.52 5.52
C SER A 542 0.94 -9.81 6.33
N ILE A 543 0.43 -8.67 5.83
CA ILE A 543 -0.67 -7.92 6.46
C ILE A 543 -1.98 -8.69 6.31
N VAL A 544 -2.26 -9.24 5.12
CA VAL A 544 -3.43 -10.12 4.91
C VAL A 544 -3.40 -11.34 5.83
N ASN A 545 -2.24 -11.92 6.08
CA ASN A 545 -2.06 -13.05 6.99
C ASN A 545 -1.99 -12.63 8.48
N GLY A 546 -1.75 -11.36 8.76
CA GLY A 546 -1.65 -10.81 10.12
C GLY A 546 -0.40 -11.25 10.88
N THR A 547 0.70 -11.60 10.18
CA THR A 547 1.92 -12.14 10.83
C THR A 547 3.19 -11.43 10.36
N SER A 548 4.15 -11.27 11.30
CA SER A 548 5.45 -10.66 11.08
C SER A 548 6.51 -11.25 12.02
N HIS A 549 7.69 -10.64 12.07
CA HIS A 549 8.73 -10.92 13.07
C HIS A 549 8.56 -10.15 14.40
N GLY A 550 7.37 -9.64 14.68
CA GLY A 550 7.06 -8.91 15.92
C GLY A 550 6.53 -7.48 15.66
N CYS A 551 6.98 -6.83 14.61
CA CYS A 551 6.53 -5.49 14.24
C CYS A 551 5.09 -5.45 13.76
N HIS A 552 4.50 -4.26 13.80
CA HIS A 552 3.15 -3.95 13.39
C HIS A 552 3.15 -3.29 12.01
N ARG A 553 2.98 -4.09 10.96
CA ARG A 553 3.01 -3.63 9.57
C ARG A 553 1.70 -3.00 9.16
N LEU A 554 1.77 -1.90 8.46
CA LEU A 554 0.67 -1.27 7.74
C LEU A 554 0.94 -1.32 6.24
N TYR A 555 -0.09 -1.22 5.41
CA TYR A 555 0.12 -0.89 4.01
C TYR A 555 0.87 0.44 3.93
N ASN A 556 1.83 0.56 3.02
CA ASN A 556 2.69 1.73 2.95
C ASN A 556 1.89 3.04 2.86
N GLN A 557 0.84 3.08 2.04
CA GLN A 557 -0.04 4.24 1.93
C GLN A 557 -0.64 4.65 3.29
N LEU A 558 -1.10 3.68 4.09
CA LEU A 558 -1.68 3.96 5.41
C LEU A 558 -0.61 4.41 6.40
N ALA A 559 0.61 3.86 6.30
CA ALA A 559 1.74 4.28 7.13
C ALA A 559 2.17 5.71 6.82
N VAL A 560 2.24 6.10 5.54
CA VAL A 560 2.51 7.49 5.13
C VAL A 560 1.41 8.42 5.66
N ARG A 561 0.14 8.07 5.46
CA ARG A 561 -0.99 8.86 5.94
C ARG A 561 -0.98 9.01 7.47
N LEU A 562 -0.61 7.95 8.21
CA LEU A 562 -0.44 8.03 9.67
C LEU A 562 0.70 8.99 10.05
N GLY A 563 1.86 8.86 9.40
CA GLY A 563 3.01 9.74 9.65
C GLY A 563 2.68 11.22 9.42
N ASP A 564 2.07 11.53 8.27
CA ASP A 564 1.64 12.89 7.94
C ASP A 564 0.62 13.44 8.93
N PHE A 565 -0.38 12.63 9.32
CA PHE A 565 -1.38 13.01 10.31
C PHE A 565 -0.74 13.35 11.67
N LEU A 566 0.21 12.54 12.12
CA LEU A 566 0.94 12.80 13.37
C LEU A 566 1.74 14.09 13.29
N LEU A 567 2.48 14.33 12.21
CA LEU A 567 3.24 15.57 12.04
C LEU A 567 2.35 16.81 11.98
N ARG A 568 1.15 16.68 11.43
CA ARG A 568 0.19 17.78 11.33
C ARG A 568 -0.47 18.14 12.66
N HIS A 569 -0.77 17.15 13.48
CA HIS A 569 -1.59 17.32 14.68
C HIS A 569 -0.82 17.17 15.99
N ARG A 570 0.50 16.97 15.94
CA ARG A 570 1.37 16.93 17.11
C ARG A 570 2.54 17.90 16.97
N ASN A 571 2.93 18.52 18.07
CA ASN A 571 4.21 19.23 18.09
C ASN A 571 5.33 18.25 17.81
N HIS A 572 6.29 18.69 17.01
CA HIS A 572 7.46 17.89 16.69
C HIS A 572 8.70 18.76 16.45
N VAL A 573 9.85 18.13 16.62
CA VAL A 573 11.16 18.73 16.31
C VAL A 573 11.76 17.98 15.13
N VAL A 574 12.20 18.69 14.12
CA VAL A 574 12.94 18.10 13.01
C VAL A 574 14.32 17.71 13.47
N LYS A 575 14.62 16.42 13.50
CA LYS A 575 15.97 15.89 13.83
C LYS A 575 16.86 15.80 12.60
N GLY A 576 16.27 15.70 11.42
CA GLY A 576 17.00 15.50 10.17
C GLY A 576 17.46 14.04 9.98
N GLU A 577 18.46 13.85 9.13
CA GLU A 577 19.02 12.52 8.87
C GLU A 577 19.66 11.93 10.12
N LEU A 578 19.31 10.66 10.41
CA LEU A 578 19.90 9.92 11.51
C LEU A 578 21.11 9.12 11.02
N PRO A 579 22.35 9.54 11.33
CA PRO A 579 23.54 8.84 10.86
C PRO A 579 23.70 7.47 11.54
N VAL A 580 24.03 6.45 10.76
CA VAL A 580 24.35 5.10 11.25
C VAL A 580 25.59 4.57 10.54
N GLN A 581 26.27 3.61 11.15
CA GLN A 581 27.42 2.93 10.55
C GLN A 581 27.12 1.42 10.47
N TYR A 582 26.11 1.06 9.68
CA TYR A 582 25.79 -0.34 9.50
C TYR A 582 26.65 -0.94 8.39
N ARG A 583 27.30 -2.07 8.72
CA ARG A 583 28.14 -2.83 7.79
C ARG A 583 27.90 -4.30 8.04
N ARG A 584 27.50 -5.03 6.99
CA ARG A 584 27.26 -6.47 7.04
C ARG A 584 27.85 -7.16 5.84
N PHE A 585 28.57 -8.26 6.09
CA PHE A 585 28.98 -9.21 5.07
C PHE A 585 27.94 -10.32 5.00
N VAL A 586 27.41 -10.54 3.82
CA VAL A 586 26.41 -11.58 3.51
C VAL A 586 27.11 -12.59 2.61
N ARG A 587 27.03 -13.89 2.95
CA ARG A 587 27.63 -14.98 2.17
C ARG A 587 26.55 -15.96 1.76
N HIS A 588 26.50 -16.27 0.46
CA HIS A 588 25.55 -17.23 -0.08
C HIS A 588 26.11 -17.87 -1.36
N ASN A 589 26.11 -19.22 -1.43
CA ASN A 589 26.56 -20.01 -2.58
C ASN A 589 27.92 -19.54 -3.16
N ASP A 590 28.95 -19.47 -2.31
CA ASP A 590 30.32 -19.04 -2.64
C ASP A 590 30.46 -17.57 -3.07
N GLU A 591 29.37 -16.80 -3.11
CA GLU A 591 29.40 -15.36 -3.34
C GLU A 591 29.35 -14.58 -2.01
N ALA A 592 30.01 -13.41 -2.00
CA ALA A 592 30.05 -12.54 -0.83
C ALA A 592 29.64 -11.10 -1.21
N PHE A 593 28.74 -10.54 -0.43
CA PHE A 593 28.19 -9.21 -0.63
C PHE A 593 28.45 -8.35 0.60
N LYS A 594 28.61 -7.04 0.39
CA LYS A 594 28.78 -6.06 1.47
C LYS A 594 27.58 -5.11 1.48
N ALA A 595 26.75 -5.22 2.51
CA ALA A 595 25.74 -4.20 2.81
C ALA A 595 26.38 -3.04 3.57
N LYS A 596 26.13 -1.81 3.11
CA LYS A 596 26.58 -0.56 3.71
C LYS A 596 25.39 0.38 3.79
N ILE A 597 25.05 0.84 5.00
CA ILE A 597 24.01 1.82 5.27
C ILE A 597 24.60 2.90 6.17
N ASP A 598 24.45 4.14 5.78
CA ASP A 598 25.02 5.31 6.46
C ASP A 598 23.95 6.21 7.11
N THR A 599 22.66 6.02 6.76
CA THR A 599 21.53 6.73 7.39
C THR A 599 20.42 5.78 7.79
N ARG A 600 19.73 6.06 8.90
CA ARG A 600 18.50 5.39 9.33
C ARG A 600 17.26 5.91 8.60
N GLY A 601 17.35 7.10 8.03
CA GLY A 601 16.29 7.90 7.44
C GLY A 601 16.17 9.28 8.09
N PHE A 602 15.21 10.06 7.64
CA PHE A 602 14.97 11.43 8.13
C PHE A 602 13.94 11.41 9.26
N ALA A 603 14.30 11.94 10.42
CA ALA A 603 13.49 11.80 11.63
C ALA A 603 12.85 13.09 12.11
N TYR A 604 11.64 12.92 12.65
CA TYR A 604 10.88 13.93 13.38
C TYR A 604 10.58 13.39 14.78
N GLU A 605 10.86 14.15 15.82
CA GLU A 605 10.58 13.77 17.22
C GLU A 605 9.29 14.45 17.69
N LEU A 606 8.27 13.64 18.02
CA LEU A 606 7.00 14.12 18.55
C LEU A 606 7.15 14.58 20.00
N THR A 607 6.56 15.71 20.35
CA THR A 607 6.64 16.33 21.67
C THR A 607 5.27 16.84 22.14
N PRO A 608 4.62 16.20 23.13
CA PRO A 608 5.01 14.93 23.75
C PRO A 608 4.81 13.72 22.82
N PRO A 609 5.46 12.58 23.11
CA PRO A 609 5.25 11.33 22.38
C PRO A 609 3.78 10.88 22.41
N VAL A 610 3.36 10.11 21.41
CA VAL A 610 2.01 9.51 21.33
C VAL A 610 1.99 8.19 22.08
N ALA A 611 1.06 8.05 23.04
CA ALA A 611 0.89 6.80 23.78
C ALA A 611 0.37 5.67 22.88
N VAL A 612 0.97 4.49 23.00
CA VAL A 612 0.59 3.27 22.26
C VAL A 612 0.40 2.14 23.24
N ASN A 613 -0.69 1.41 23.16
CA ASN A 613 -0.92 0.24 23.99
C ASN A 613 -1.09 -1.01 23.10
N VAL A 614 -0.16 -1.96 23.25
CA VAL A 614 -0.25 -3.23 22.53
C VAL A 614 -0.96 -4.24 23.43
N LEU A 615 -2.16 -4.64 23.02
CA LEU A 615 -3.02 -5.57 23.77
C LEU A 615 -2.51 -7.01 23.66
N LYS A 616 -2.81 -7.80 24.69
CA LYS A 616 -2.43 -9.21 24.75
C LYS A 616 -3.07 -10.07 23.67
N GLY A 617 -4.26 -9.67 23.18
CA GLY A 617 -5.07 -10.44 22.23
C GLY A 617 -5.69 -11.71 22.83
N ASN A 618 -6.38 -12.49 22.01
CA ASN A 618 -7.03 -13.75 22.37
C ASN A 618 -6.07 -14.92 22.15
N ILE A 619 -5.49 -15.47 23.20
CA ILE A 619 -4.57 -16.60 23.10
C ILE A 619 -5.40 -17.90 22.96
N LEU A 620 -5.56 -18.38 21.74
CA LEU A 620 -6.38 -19.54 21.39
C LEU A 620 -5.60 -20.87 21.38
N SER A 621 -4.27 -20.82 21.36
CA SER A 621 -3.42 -22.01 21.44
C SER A 621 -3.51 -22.71 22.81
N ARG A 622 -3.11 -23.99 22.86
CA ARG A 622 -2.95 -24.73 24.12
C ARG A 622 -1.91 -24.05 25.01
N ARG A 623 -0.79 -23.64 24.44
CA ARG A 623 0.23 -22.83 25.15
C ARG A 623 -0.29 -21.41 25.32
N LYS A 624 -0.21 -20.89 26.53
CA LYS A 624 -0.66 -19.53 26.88
C LYS A 624 0.47 -18.50 26.90
N VAL A 625 1.70 -18.95 26.66
CA VAL A 625 2.91 -18.13 26.54
C VAL A 625 3.72 -18.61 25.34
N PRO A 626 4.55 -17.72 24.73
CA PRO A 626 5.43 -18.12 23.65
C PRO A 626 6.36 -19.26 24.06
N PRO A 627 6.63 -20.24 23.18
CA PRO A 627 7.55 -21.33 23.50
C PRO A 627 8.97 -20.79 23.65
N ARG A 628 9.65 -21.19 24.72
CA ARG A 628 11.06 -20.86 24.94
C ARG A 628 12.01 -21.74 24.12
N ALA A 629 11.57 -22.97 23.81
CA ALA A 629 12.36 -23.92 23.03
C ALA A 629 12.40 -23.51 21.55
N LEU A 630 13.58 -23.62 20.95
CA LEU A 630 13.79 -23.44 19.54
C LEU A 630 13.31 -24.69 18.80
N ALA A 631 12.56 -24.50 17.71
CA ALA A 631 12.26 -25.58 16.78
C ALA A 631 13.35 -25.62 15.70
N PRO A 632 13.69 -26.80 15.14
CA PRO A 632 14.57 -26.88 13.98
C PRO A 632 14.06 -26.04 12.83
N ALA A 633 14.95 -25.40 12.08
CA ALA A 633 14.57 -24.75 10.83
C ALA A 633 14.01 -25.82 9.88
N ARG A 634 12.95 -25.51 9.15
CA ARG A 634 12.43 -26.38 8.09
C ARG A 634 13.44 -26.45 6.96
N PRO A 635 13.68 -27.61 6.37
CA PRO A 635 14.59 -27.78 5.25
C PRO A 635 14.17 -26.99 4.01
#